data_3dd36d395fc3777f26654de218bf0c06
#
_entry.id   3dd36d395fc3777f26654de218bf0c06
#
_cell.length_a   1.000
_cell.length_b   1.000
_cell.length_c   1.000
_cell.angle_alpha   90.00
_cell.angle_beta   90.00
_cell.angle_gamma   90.00
#
_symmetry.space_group_name_H-M   'P 1'
#
loop_
_entity.id
_entity.type
_entity.pdbx_description
1 polymer ?
#
loop_
_entity_poly.entity_id
_entity_poly.type
_entity_poly.pdbx_seq_one_letter_code
_entity_poly.pdbx_strand_id
1 'polypeptide(L)'
;MKGKHIVLGITGSIAAYKACTLIRLLIKAGAEVQVVITPSGKEFITPLTLSALTSKPVISEFFAQRDGTWHSHVDLGQWADAMIIAPATASTIGKMANGVADNMLITTYLSMKAPVFIAPAMDLDMFAHPSTRQNLDRLKAFGNIIIEPQSGELASHLIGKGRMEEPGKIFETLAVFFASRQRLKGKKVLITAGPTYEKIDPVRFISNYSSGKMGYALAETCAAQGAEVTVVSGPVALTAKHQNIHIIHVESAAEMYTATTGAFPKADVGILCAAVADFTPATTATEKIKREGDTLHLDLVATRDIAAALGQAKRTDQKLIGFALETTNEKEHAKAKLAKKHLDFIVLNSLNDKGAGFAHDTNKVTIIAKNEERVFELKTKSEVAQDIIDYLCESFD
;
A
#
# COMPACT_ATOMS: atom_id res chain seq x y z
N MET A 1 13.09 6.90 5.45
CA MET A 1 11.89 7.61 5.97
C MET A 1 11.32 8.61 4.96
N LYS A 2 12.03 8.89 3.85
CA LYS A 2 11.59 9.88 2.84
C LYS A 2 10.19 9.56 2.29
N GLY A 3 9.29 10.55 2.33
CA GLY A 3 7.90 10.44 1.87
C GLY A 3 6.98 9.60 2.77
N LYS A 4 7.42 9.20 3.97
CA LYS A 4 6.57 8.49 4.93
C LYS A 4 5.74 9.44 5.77
N HIS A 5 4.50 9.09 5.98
CA HIS A 5 3.51 9.83 6.76
C HIS A 5 3.38 9.20 8.15
N ILE A 6 3.71 9.96 9.18
CA ILE A 6 3.74 9.48 10.57
C ILE A 6 2.72 10.24 11.41
N VAL A 7 1.78 9.53 12.02
CA VAL A 7 0.95 10.09 13.09
C VAL A 7 1.67 9.89 14.41
N LEU A 8 2.01 10.98 15.10
CA LEU A 8 2.65 10.95 16.42
C LEU A 8 1.64 11.31 17.51
N GLY A 9 1.27 10.31 18.32
CA GLY A 9 0.44 10.46 19.50
C GLY A 9 1.26 10.85 20.72
N ILE A 10 0.88 11.94 21.41
CA ILE A 10 1.57 12.41 22.62
C ILE A 10 0.58 12.40 23.79
N THR A 11 0.98 11.78 24.90
CA THR A 11 0.14 11.63 26.10
C THR A 11 0.74 12.33 27.32
N GLY A 12 -0.03 12.43 28.40
CA GLY A 12 0.31 13.19 29.60
C GLY A 12 1.40 12.54 30.46
N SER A 13 2.64 12.75 30.09
CA SER A 13 3.83 12.29 30.81
C SER A 13 4.94 13.33 30.73
N ILE A 14 5.77 13.44 31.76
CA ILE A 14 6.97 14.26 31.71
C ILE A 14 7.85 13.92 30.49
N ALA A 15 7.86 12.68 30.02
CA ALA A 15 8.61 12.26 28.84
C ALA A 15 8.12 12.91 27.53
N ALA A 16 7.03 13.69 27.53
CA ALA A 16 6.52 14.39 26.35
C ALA A 16 7.56 15.34 25.72
N TYR A 17 8.49 15.91 26.50
CA TYR A 17 9.57 16.75 25.96
C TYR A 17 10.45 16.01 24.93
N LYS A 18 10.60 14.67 25.06
CA LYS A 18 11.37 13.83 24.13
C LYS A 18 10.73 13.76 22.75
N ALA A 19 9.42 14.00 22.65
CA ALA A 19 8.71 14.01 21.36
C ALA A 19 9.26 15.08 20.41
N CYS A 20 9.73 16.21 20.91
CA CYS A 20 10.36 17.27 20.09
C CYS A 20 11.60 16.72 19.34
N THR A 21 12.45 15.98 20.02
CA THR A 21 13.63 15.36 19.41
C THR A 21 13.23 14.29 18.39
N LEU A 22 12.23 13.47 18.71
CA LEU A 22 11.71 12.45 17.79
C LEU A 22 11.14 13.08 16.51
N ILE A 23 10.33 14.14 16.62
CA ILE A 23 9.79 14.91 15.49
C ILE A 23 10.94 15.39 14.59
N ARG A 24 11.98 15.98 15.18
CA ARG A 24 13.13 16.49 14.40
C ARG A 24 13.88 15.37 13.67
N LEU A 25 14.05 14.19 14.29
CA LEU A 25 14.68 13.03 13.65
C LEU A 25 13.85 12.53 12.46
N LEU A 26 12.54 12.41 12.63
CA LEU A 26 11.61 11.98 11.59
C LEU A 26 11.62 12.95 10.39
N ILE A 27 11.49 14.25 10.64
CA ILE A 27 11.47 15.28 9.58
C ILE A 27 12.81 15.37 8.86
N LYS A 28 13.95 15.32 9.58
CA LYS A 28 15.28 15.29 8.96
C LYS A 28 15.48 14.07 8.05
N ALA A 29 14.85 12.95 8.38
CA ALA A 29 14.86 11.75 7.56
C ALA A 29 13.85 11.78 6.39
N GLY A 30 13.15 12.91 6.20
CA GLY A 30 12.20 13.15 5.10
C GLY A 30 10.79 12.62 5.34
N ALA A 31 10.43 12.31 6.57
CA ALA A 31 9.06 11.95 6.93
C ALA A 31 8.21 13.21 7.14
N GLU A 32 6.92 13.09 6.88
CA GLU A 32 5.88 14.07 7.22
C GLU A 32 5.20 13.65 8.52
N VAL A 33 5.13 14.55 9.50
CA VAL A 33 4.63 14.23 10.85
C VAL A 33 3.37 15.01 11.15
N GLN A 34 2.30 14.29 11.52
CA GLN A 34 1.07 14.88 12.08
C GLN A 34 0.97 14.52 13.57
N VAL A 35 0.92 15.53 14.42
CA VAL A 35 0.80 15.31 15.86
C VAL A 35 -0.66 15.26 16.29
N VAL A 36 -0.99 14.23 17.09
CA VAL A 36 -2.25 14.11 17.83
C VAL A 36 -1.93 14.07 19.31
N ILE A 37 -2.43 15.02 20.10
CA ILE A 37 -2.10 15.14 21.52
C ILE A 37 -3.34 14.96 22.39
N THR A 38 -3.20 14.23 23.51
CA THR A 38 -4.28 14.12 24.50
C THR A 38 -4.44 15.42 25.29
N PRO A 39 -5.63 15.69 25.91
CA PRO A 39 -5.80 16.82 26.82
C PRO A 39 -4.70 16.90 27.90
N SER A 40 -4.40 15.77 28.56
CA SER A 40 -3.33 15.73 29.57
C SER A 40 -1.93 15.92 28.97
N GLY A 41 -1.72 15.64 27.69
CA GLY A 41 -0.45 15.87 27.01
C GLY A 41 -0.13 17.36 26.87
N LYS A 42 -1.16 18.21 26.72
CA LYS A 42 -1.01 19.66 26.60
C LYS A 42 -0.46 20.31 27.88
N GLU A 43 -0.63 19.67 29.03
CA GLU A 43 -0.09 20.14 30.30
C GLU A 43 1.44 19.98 30.40
N PHE A 44 2.03 19.06 29.61
CA PHE A 44 3.48 18.79 29.62
C PHE A 44 4.22 19.44 28.45
N ILE A 45 3.53 19.69 27.33
CA ILE A 45 4.12 20.33 26.15
C ILE A 45 3.05 21.08 25.37
N THR A 46 3.38 22.30 24.96
CA THR A 46 2.39 23.15 24.29
C THR A 46 2.19 22.74 22.81
N PRO A 47 0.95 22.82 22.30
CA PRO A 47 0.70 22.66 20.86
C PRO A 47 1.52 23.60 19.99
N LEU A 48 1.81 24.82 20.47
CA LEU A 48 2.63 25.80 19.75
C LEU A 48 4.03 25.27 19.46
N THR A 49 4.70 24.66 20.45
CA THR A 49 6.02 24.06 20.27
C THR A 49 6.00 22.96 19.19
N LEU A 50 4.99 22.10 19.23
CA LEU A 50 4.85 20.97 18.32
C LEU A 50 4.50 21.43 16.90
N SER A 51 3.60 22.41 16.75
CA SER A 51 3.24 22.96 15.44
C SER A 51 4.40 23.71 14.78
N ALA A 52 5.21 24.44 15.57
CA ALA A 52 6.42 25.08 15.06
C ALA A 52 7.44 24.08 14.52
N LEU A 53 7.55 22.88 15.13
CA LEU A 53 8.45 21.82 14.66
C LEU A 53 7.94 21.09 13.41
N THR A 54 6.62 20.88 13.30
CA THR A 54 6.02 20.10 12.22
C THR A 54 5.52 20.96 11.05
N SER A 55 5.41 22.28 11.23
CA SER A 55 4.74 23.23 10.33
C SER A 55 3.27 22.84 10.06
N LYS A 56 2.64 22.12 11.00
CA LYS A 56 1.26 21.66 10.92
C LYS A 56 0.49 21.96 12.20
N PRO A 57 -0.83 22.18 12.12
CA PRO A 57 -1.67 22.24 13.30
C PRO A 57 -1.59 20.97 14.12
N VAL A 58 -1.57 21.11 15.45
CA VAL A 58 -1.66 19.96 16.37
C VAL A 58 -3.13 19.62 16.59
N ILE A 59 -3.48 18.36 16.42
CA ILE A 59 -4.84 17.88 16.60
C ILE A 59 -5.01 17.39 18.04
N SER A 60 -5.97 17.95 18.78
CA SER A 60 -6.25 17.54 20.16
C SER A 60 -7.73 17.24 20.40
N GLU A 61 -8.60 17.87 19.62
CA GLU A 61 -10.04 17.80 19.75
C GLU A 61 -10.68 17.28 18.47
N PHE A 62 -11.89 16.72 18.58
CA PHE A 62 -12.66 16.27 17.43
C PHE A 62 -13.10 17.43 16.54
N PHE A 63 -13.43 18.56 17.14
CA PHE A 63 -13.95 19.71 16.44
C PHE A 63 -12.90 20.82 16.41
N ALA A 64 -12.60 21.31 15.20
CA ALA A 64 -11.65 22.41 15.03
C ALA A 64 -12.22 23.74 15.55
N GLN A 65 -13.50 24.00 15.26
CA GLN A 65 -14.27 25.16 15.68
C GLN A 65 -15.73 24.74 15.95
N ARG A 66 -16.58 25.68 16.44
CA ARG A 66 -18.01 25.41 16.66
C ARG A 66 -18.87 25.67 15.41
N ASP A 67 -18.29 25.63 14.23
CA ASP A 67 -18.91 25.90 12.93
C ASP A 67 -19.23 24.61 12.13
N GLY A 68 -19.06 23.43 12.75
CA GLY A 68 -19.25 22.14 12.09
C GLY A 68 -17.99 21.59 11.44
N THR A 69 -16.87 22.32 11.47
CA THR A 69 -15.57 21.77 11.02
C THR A 69 -15.03 20.77 12.05
N TRP A 70 -14.58 19.61 11.57
CA TRP A 70 -14.09 18.55 12.42
C TRP A 70 -12.83 17.90 11.84
N HIS A 71 -12.03 17.30 12.73
CA HIS A 71 -10.86 16.53 12.34
C HIS A 71 -11.24 15.08 12.09
N SER A 72 -11.04 14.61 10.87
CA SER A 72 -11.35 13.24 10.50
C SER A 72 -10.26 12.28 11.00
N HIS A 73 -10.58 11.46 12.00
CA HIS A 73 -9.74 10.37 12.46
C HIS A 73 -9.59 9.27 11.41
N VAL A 74 -10.59 9.10 10.55
CA VAL A 74 -10.54 8.15 9.43
C VAL A 74 -9.50 8.57 8.41
N ASP A 75 -9.48 9.87 8.05
CA ASP A 75 -8.50 10.39 7.09
C ASP A 75 -7.07 10.26 7.62
N LEU A 76 -6.86 10.49 8.92
CA LEU A 76 -5.57 10.24 9.57
C LEU A 76 -5.17 8.77 9.52
N GLY A 77 -6.13 7.86 9.76
CA GLY A 77 -5.90 6.41 9.69
C GLY A 77 -5.57 5.92 8.28
N GLN A 78 -6.09 6.59 7.25
CA GLN A 78 -5.79 6.29 5.84
C GLN A 78 -4.52 6.95 5.33
N TRP A 79 -4.20 8.14 5.85
CA TRP A 79 -3.04 8.93 5.44
C TRP A 79 -1.73 8.35 5.99
N ALA A 80 -1.75 7.75 7.19
CA ALA A 80 -0.55 7.33 7.90
C ALA A 80 0.08 6.06 7.31
N ASP A 81 1.41 6.05 7.20
CA ASP A 81 2.23 4.85 6.98
C ASP A 81 2.58 4.16 8.31
N ALA A 82 2.59 4.90 9.42
CA ALA A 82 2.71 4.38 10.78
C ALA A 82 2.13 5.36 11.80
N MET A 83 1.68 4.81 12.95
CA MET A 83 1.37 5.61 14.13
C MET A 83 2.37 5.29 15.23
N ILE A 84 2.85 6.33 15.92
CA ILE A 84 3.73 6.20 17.09
C ILE A 84 3.03 6.86 18.26
N ILE A 85 2.93 6.18 19.41
CA ILE A 85 2.45 6.78 20.65
C ILE A 85 3.64 6.90 21.61
N ALA A 86 4.19 8.09 21.72
CA ALA A 86 5.41 8.38 22.46
C ALA A 86 5.36 9.79 23.09
N PRO A 87 5.22 9.89 24.42
CA PRO A 87 5.06 8.80 25.40
C PRO A 87 3.67 8.16 25.40
N ALA A 88 3.57 6.88 25.79
CA ALA A 88 2.32 6.18 26.06
C ALA A 88 2.16 5.92 27.58
N THR A 89 1.23 6.63 28.21
CA THR A 89 0.93 6.46 29.64
C THR A 89 0.10 5.21 29.92
N ALA A 90 0.11 4.71 31.16
CA ALA A 90 -0.71 3.57 31.59
C ALA A 90 -2.21 3.80 31.27
N SER A 91 -2.72 5.03 31.49
CA SER A 91 -4.10 5.40 31.15
C SER A 91 -4.39 5.21 29.66
N THR A 92 -3.51 5.71 28.78
CA THR A 92 -3.67 5.57 27.32
C THR A 92 -3.57 4.12 26.87
N ILE A 93 -2.59 3.36 27.39
CA ILE A 93 -2.42 1.92 27.13
C ILE A 93 -3.68 1.15 27.54
N GLY A 94 -4.25 1.44 28.72
CA GLY A 94 -5.48 0.82 29.19
C GLY A 94 -6.68 1.12 28.29
N LYS A 95 -6.84 2.37 27.85
CA LYS A 95 -7.90 2.79 26.94
C LYS A 95 -7.78 2.12 25.57
N MET A 96 -6.58 2.09 25.00
CA MET A 96 -6.30 1.42 23.72
C MET A 96 -6.63 -0.07 23.80
N ALA A 97 -6.17 -0.76 24.85
CA ALA A 97 -6.38 -2.19 25.03
C ALA A 97 -7.86 -2.58 25.20
N ASN A 98 -8.70 -1.65 25.67
CA ASN A 98 -10.11 -1.88 25.94
C ASN A 98 -11.06 -1.10 25.00
N GLY A 99 -10.54 -0.40 23.99
CA GLY A 99 -11.34 0.31 22.99
C GLY A 99 -12.12 1.53 23.52
N VAL A 100 -11.60 2.20 24.56
CA VAL A 100 -12.27 3.36 25.17
C VAL A 100 -11.93 4.64 24.40
N ALA A 101 -12.74 4.96 23.39
CA ALA A 101 -12.54 6.07 22.46
C ALA A 101 -13.06 7.41 23.02
N ASP A 102 -12.50 7.87 24.11
CA ASP A 102 -12.93 9.10 24.81
C ASP A 102 -12.15 10.37 24.41
N ASN A 103 -11.19 10.25 23.51
CA ASN A 103 -10.41 11.37 22.99
C ASN A 103 -9.92 11.11 21.56
N MET A 104 -9.48 12.15 20.88
CA MET A 104 -9.07 12.11 19.48
C MET A 104 -7.93 11.12 19.20
N LEU A 105 -6.98 10.97 20.14
CA LEU A 105 -5.85 10.06 19.96
C LEU A 105 -6.31 8.58 19.92
N ILE A 106 -7.14 8.17 20.86
CA ILE A 106 -7.65 6.79 20.91
C ILE A 106 -8.54 6.51 19.71
N THR A 107 -9.41 7.46 19.32
CA THR A 107 -10.27 7.29 18.15
C THR A 107 -9.45 7.16 16.87
N THR A 108 -8.37 7.94 16.73
CA THR A 108 -7.42 7.80 15.62
C THR A 108 -6.75 6.43 15.65
N TYR A 109 -6.32 5.96 16.82
CA TYR A 109 -5.74 4.62 16.99
C TYR A 109 -6.70 3.51 16.52
N LEU A 110 -7.96 3.56 16.95
CA LEU A 110 -8.97 2.56 16.57
C LEU A 110 -9.32 2.58 15.06
N SER A 111 -9.04 3.67 14.37
CA SER A 111 -9.23 3.81 12.92
C SER A 111 -7.95 3.53 12.12
N MET A 112 -6.83 3.24 12.81
CA MET A 112 -5.53 3.09 12.19
C MET A 112 -5.41 1.75 11.45
N LYS A 113 -5.08 1.81 10.17
CA LYS A 113 -4.75 0.65 9.34
C LYS A 113 -3.24 0.37 9.29
N ALA A 114 -2.45 1.41 9.50
CA ALA A 114 -1.01 1.33 9.51
C ALA A 114 -0.48 0.72 10.83
N PRO A 115 0.76 0.18 10.84
CA PRO A 115 1.40 -0.32 12.04
C PRO A 115 1.46 0.72 13.15
N VAL A 116 1.19 0.31 14.38
CA VAL A 116 1.22 1.17 15.56
C VAL A 116 2.37 0.78 16.49
N PHE A 117 3.20 1.76 16.81
CA PHE A 117 4.32 1.65 17.74
C PHE A 117 3.97 2.36 19.04
N ILE A 118 4.22 1.70 20.15
CA ILE A 118 3.86 2.19 21.49
C ILE A 118 5.11 2.26 22.34
N ALA A 119 5.47 3.45 22.82
CA ALA A 119 6.59 3.69 23.72
C ALA A 119 6.07 4.01 25.13
N PRO A 120 5.97 3.02 26.02
CA PRO A 120 5.47 3.22 27.39
C PRO A 120 6.34 4.20 28.19
N ALA A 121 5.67 5.02 29.03
CA ALA A 121 6.32 5.92 29.97
C ALA A 121 5.49 6.04 31.26
N MET A 122 6.01 5.50 32.36
CA MET A 122 5.35 5.52 33.67
C MET A 122 6.34 5.15 34.78
N ASP A 123 5.92 5.25 36.02
CA ASP A 123 6.71 4.78 37.16
C ASP A 123 6.88 3.26 37.15
N LEU A 124 7.92 2.78 37.84
CA LEU A 124 8.30 1.37 37.83
C LEU A 124 7.18 0.46 38.35
N ASP A 125 6.50 0.84 39.41
CA ASP A 125 5.42 0.06 40.03
C ASP A 125 4.18 0.02 39.10
N MET A 126 3.88 1.14 38.42
CA MET A 126 2.84 1.20 37.43
C MET A 126 3.17 0.30 36.23
N PHE A 127 4.43 0.24 35.79
CA PHE A 127 4.86 -0.64 34.72
C PHE A 127 4.82 -2.11 35.10
N ALA A 128 5.18 -2.41 36.37
CA ALA A 128 5.15 -3.77 36.91
C ALA A 128 3.72 -4.26 37.24
N HIS A 129 2.75 -3.33 37.35
CA HIS A 129 1.38 -3.69 37.77
C HIS A 129 0.74 -4.69 36.79
N PRO A 130 0.06 -5.73 37.31
CA PRO A 130 -0.53 -6.78 36.49
C PRO A 130 -1.45 -6.26 35.38
N SER A 131 -2.28 -5.24 35.65
CA SER A 131 -3.16 -4.65 34.64
C SER A 131 -2.39 -3.99 33.49
N THR A 132 -1.27 -3.33 33.76
CA THR A 132 -0.43 -2.72 32.74
C THR A 132 0.19 -3.80 31.85
N ARG A 133 0.71 -4.87 32.44
CA ARG A 133 1.26 -6.02 31.70
C ARG A 133 0.21 -6.67 30.82
N GLN A 134 -0.97 -6.98 31.36
CA GLN A 134 -2.08 -7.55 30.59
C GLN A 134 -2.50 -6.66 29.44
N ASN A 135 -2.58 -5.33 29.64
CA ASN A 135 -2.93 -4.39 28.57
C ASN A 135 -1.86 -4.36 27.49
N LEU A 136 -0.57 -4.37 27.83
CA LEU A 136 0.52 -4.42 26.85
C LEU A 136 0.52 -5.74 26.06
N ASP A 137 0.29 -6.88 26.74
CA ASP A 137 0.20 -8.17 26.06
C ASP A 137 -1.00 -8.24 25.12
N ARG A 138 -2.14 -7.66 25.54
CA ARG A 138 -3.33 -7.53 24.68
C ARG A 138 -3.05 -6.67 23.45
N LEU A 139 -2.36 -5.54 23.63
CA LEU A 139 -1.96 -4.69 22.50
C LEU A 139 -0.98 -5.39 21.57
N LYS A 140 -0.03 -6.18 22.08
CA LYS A 140 0.82 -7.04 21.26
C LYS A 140 0.00 -8.06 20.47
N ALA A 141 -0.99 -8.70 21.09
CA ALA A 141 -1.89 -9.65 20.43
C ALA A 141 -2.74 -8.99 19.32
N PHE A 142 -3.02 -7.69 19.42
CA PHE A 142 -3.67 -6.89 18.35
C PHE A 142 -2.70 -6.50 17.21
N GLY A 143 -1.42 -6.90 17.28
CA GLY A 143 -0.42 -6.60 16.28
C GLY A 143 0.32 -5.28 16.50
N ASN A 144 0.15 -4.61 17.64
CA ASN A 144 0.92 -3.41 17.96
C ASN A 144 2.37 -3.75 18.36
N ILE A 145 3.29 -2.87 18.02
CA ILE A 145 4.72 -3.02 18.31
C ILE A 145 5.05 -2.24 19.57
N ILE A 146 5.39 -2.95 20.64
CA ILE A 146 5.78 -2.31 21.90
C ILE A 146 7.28 -2.02 21.86
N ILE A 147 7.64 -0.75 22.03
CA ILE A 147 9.02 -0.32 22.21
C ILE A 147 9.31 -0.37 23.70
N GLU A 148 10.12 -1.33 24.13
CA GLU A 148 10.38 -1.57 25.54
C GLU A 148 10.96 -0.32 26.22
N PRO A 149 10.42 0.08 27.40
CA PRO A 149 10.97 1.19 28.15
C PRO A 149 12.34 0.85 28.73
N GLN A 150 13.18 1.86 28.88
CA GLN A 150 14.49 1.72 29.51
C GLN A 150 14.40 1.56 31.03
N SER A 151 15.46 0.98 31.58
CA SER A 151 15.74 1.05 33.00
C SER A 151 16.64 2.25 33.30
N GLY A 152 16.34 2.97 34.37
CA GLY A 152 17.10 4.14 34.78
C GLY A 152 16.41 4.92 35.90
N GLU A 153 16.94 6.08 36.25
CA GLU A 153 16.30 6.98 37.20
C GLU A 153 15.02 7.57 36.57
N LEU A 154 13.95 7.51 37.32
CA LEU A 154 12.63 8.03 36.98
C LEU A 154 12.40 9.40 37.61
N ALA A 155 11.34 10.11 37.21
CA ALA A 155 10.99 11.39 37.80
C ALA A 155 10.64 11.32 39.30
N SER A 156 10.30 10.12 39.78
CA SER A 156 10.10 9.78 41.20
C SER A 156 11.40 9.58 41.97
N HIS A 157 12.57 9.71 41.34
CA HIS A 157 13.91 9.36 41.88
C HIS A 157 14.11 7.88 42.16
N LEU A 158 13.15 7.04 41.79
CA LEU A 158 13.31 5.58 41.84
C LEU A 158 14.09 5.10 40.60
N ILE A 159 14.83 4.01 40.78
CA ILE A 159 15.60 3.40 39.69
C ILE A 159 14.92 2.10 39.26
N GLY A 160 14.46 2.05 37.98
CA GLY A 160 13.79 0.88 37.47
C GLY A 160 13.34 1.00 36.04
N LYS A 161 12.60 -0.01 35.56
CA LYS A 161 12.03 -0.07 34.21
C LYS A 161 10.73 0.74 34.15
N GLY A 162 10.62 1.66 33.22
CA GLY A 162 9.43 2.52 33.03
C GLY A 162 9.72 3.82 32.28
N ARG A 163 11.01 4.17 32.14
CA ARG A 163 11.46 5.35 31.40
C ARG A 163 11.24 5.14 29.92
N MET A 164 10.54 6.09 29.27
CA MET A 164 10.37 6.04 27.81
C MET A 164 11.72 5.89 27.11
N GLU A 165 11.77 5.01 26.12
CA GLU A 165 12.94 4.79 25.26
C GLU A 165 13.43 6.12 24.66
N GLU A 166 14.72 6.21 24.35
CA GLU A 166 15.31 7.40 23.77
C GLU A 166 14.82 7.63 22.33
N PRO A 167 14.56 8.90 21.94
CA PRO A 167 14.04 9.25 20.63
C PRO A 167 14.85 8.66 19.46
N GLY A 168 16.19 8.57 19.61
CA GLY A 168 17.06 7.94 18.63
C GLY A 168 16.75 6.46 18.41
N LYS A 169 16.52 5.71 19.49
CA LYS A 169 16.17 4.29 19.43
C LYS A 169 14.77 4.04 18.89
N ILE A 170 13.80 4.89 19.26
CA ILE A 170 12.45 4.86 18.67
C ILE A 170 12.56 5.06 17.16
N PHE A 171 13.31 6.06 16.73
CA PHE A 171 13.56 6.34 15.31
C PHE A 171 14.24 5.16 14.60
N GLU A 172 15.29 4.56 15.18
CA GLU A 172 15.97 3.39 14.64
C GLU A 172 15.00 2.21 14.46
N THR A 173 14.16 1.94 15.46
CA THR A 173 13.14 0.87 15.38
C THR A 173 12.21 1.06 14.18
N LEU A 174 11.73 2.30 13.95
CA LEU A 174 10.92 2.61 12.78
C LEU A 174 11.72 2.49 11.47
N ALA A 175 12.95 2.99 11.46
CA ALA A 175 13.80 2.93 10.27
C ALA A 175 14.08 1.49 9.84
N VAL A 176 14.40 0.61 10.80
CA VAL A 176 14.58 -0.83 10.57
C VAL A 176 13.29 -1.47 10.07
N PHE A 177 12.16 -1.16 10.71
CA PHE A 177 10.86 -1.67 10.29
C PHE A 177 10.52 -1.30 8.83
N PHE A 178 10.71 -0.04 8.45
CA PHE A 178 10.46 0.38 7.07
C PHE A 178 11.51 -0.18 6.10
N ALA A 179 12.76 -0.32 6.52
CA ALA A 179 13.81 -0.90 5.69
C ALA A 179 13.57 -2.40 5.41
N SER A 180 13.12 -3.15 6.43
CA SER A 180 12.80 -4.58 6.28
C SER A 180 11.59 -4.82 5.33
N ARG A 181 10.76 -3.81 5.12
CA ARG A 181 9.63 -3.84 4.17
C ARG A 181 10.01 -3.35 2.76
N GLN A 182 11.25 -2.88 2.54
CA GLN A 182 11.76 -2.52 1.21
C GLN A 182 12.39 -3.73 0.50
N ARG A 183 11.62 -4.82 0.37
CA ARG A 183 12.08 -6.10 -0.20
C ARG A 183 12.40 -6.01 -1.69
N LEU A 184 11.89 -4.98 -2.40
CA LEU A 184 12.14 -4.72 -3.81
C LEU A 184 13.13 -3.57 -4.05
N LYS A 185 13.88 -3.17 -3.02
CA LYS A 185 14.87 -2.08 -3.17
C LYS A 185 15.90 -2.41 -4.23
N GLY A 186 16.06 -1.48 -5.19
CA GLY A 186 16.99 -1.64 -6.33
C GLY A 186 16.48 -2.54 -7.44
N LYS A 187 15.29 -3.15 -7.32
CA LYS A 187 14.63 -3.90 -8.39
C LYS A 187 13.90 -2.97 -9.35
N LYS A 188 13.92 -3.30 -10.63
CA LYS A 188 13.16 -2.65 -11.69
C LYS A 188 11.96 -3.50 -12.05
N VAL A 189 10.76 -2.95 -11.88
CA VAL A 189 9.50 -3.64 -12.13
C VAL A 189 8.78 -3.01 -13.30
N LEU A 190 8.43 -3.82 -14.30
CA LEU A 190 7.62 -3.43 -15.44
C LEU A 190 6.21 -3.96 -15.24
N ILE A 191 5.20 -3.10 -15.35
CA ILE A 191 3.80 -3.46 -15.18
C ILE A 191 3.01 -3.03 -16.39
N THR A 192 2.17 -3.90 -16.96
CA THR A 192 1.15 -3.47 -17.91
C THR A 192 -0.17 -3.24 -17.19
N ALA A 193 -0.89 -2.16 -17.50
CA ALA A 193 -2.12 -1.78 -16.81
C ALA A 193 -3.17 -1.20 -17.77
N GLY A 194 -4.44 -1.28 -17.38
CA GLY A 194 -5.54 -0.72 -18.17
C GLY A 194 -5.98 -1.60 -19.33
N PRO A 195 -6.97 -1.13 -20.11
CA PRO A 195 -7.39 -1.74 -21.37
C PRO A 195 -6.53 -1.28 -22.53
N THR A 196 -6.69 -1.91 -23.70
CA THR A 196 -6.28 -1.34 -24.98
C THR A 196 -7.50 -0.92 -25.80
N TYR A 197 -7.36 0.09 -26.63
CA TYR A 197 -8.38 0.59 -27.54
C TYR A 197 -7.98 0.27 -28.98
N GLU A 198 -8.72 -0.63 -29.61
CA GLU A 198 -8.49 -1.04 -30.99
C GLU A 198 -9.45 -0.28 -31.89
N LYS A 199 -8.95 0.75 -32.56
CA LYS A 199 -9.77 1.69 -33.33
C LYS A 199 -10.45 1.02 -34.50
N ILE A 200 -11.76 1.21 -34.61
CA ILE A 200 -12.58 0.89 -35.80
C ILE A 200 -12.53 2.10 -36.75
N ASP A 201 -12.73 3.30 -36.18
CA ASP A 201 -12.69 4.60 -36.88
C ASP A 201 -12.28 5.68 -35.85
N PRO A 202 -12.18 6.99 -36.23
CA PRO A 202 -11.81 8.04 -35.28
C PRO A 202 -12.70 8.21 -34.05
N VAL A 203 -13.87 7.55 -34.01
CA VAL A 203 -14.88 7.71 -32.96
C VAL A 203 -15.11 6.43 -32.15
N ARG A 204 -14.95 5.26 -32.78
CA ARG A 204 -15.32 3.96 -32.19
C ARG A 204 -14.11 3.03 -32.11
N PHE A 205 -14.11 2.20 -31.06
CA PHE A 205 -13.04 1.22 -30.80
C PHE A 205 -13.63 -0.04 -30.12
N ILE A 206 -12.87 -1.12 -30.19
CA ILE A 206 -13.07 -2.35 -29.42
C ILE A 206 -12.17 -2.26 -28.19
N SER A 207 -12.69 -2.66 -27.02
CA SER A 207 -11.94 -2.64 -25.76
C SER A 207 -12.52 -3.59 -24.72
N ASN A 208 -11.77 -3.77 -23.63
CA ASN A 208 -12.19 -4.48 -22.44
C ASN A 208 -12.64 -3.52 -21.33
N TYR A 209 -13.45 -4.00 -20.38
CA TYR A 209 -13.97 -3.18 -19.25
C TYR A 209 -12.93 -2.86 -18.16
N SER A 210 -11.64 -3.04 -18.42
CA SER A 210 -10.60 -2.80 -17.43
C SER A 210 -10.52 -1.32 -17.05
N SER A 211 -10.49 -1.04 -15.74
CA SER A 211 -10.29 0.29 -15.20
C SER A 211 -8.81 0.61 -14.86
N GLY A 212 -7.91 -0.37 -14.98
CA GLY A 212 -6.50 -0.23 -14.60
C GLY A 212 -6.20 -0.29 -13.10
N LYS A 213 -7.23 -0.26 -12.22
CA LYS A 213 -7.07 -0.15 -10.76
C LYS A 213 -6.10 -1.19 -10.17
N MET A 214 -6.14 -2.44 -10.63
CA MET A 214 -5.26 -3.49 -10.10
C MET A 214 -3.79 -3.26 -10.46
N GLY A 215 -3.51 -2.91 -11.72
CA GLY A 215 -2.15 -2.60 -12.18
C GLY A 215 -1.54 -1.40 -11.46
N TYR A 216 -2.35 -0.35 -11.22
CA TYR A 216 -1.90 0.81 -10.45
C TYR A 216 -1.69 0.47 -8.96
N ALA A 217 -2.55 -0.36 -8.36
CA ALA A 217 -2.33 -0.83 -6.98
C ALA A 217 -1.04 -1.63 -6.84
N LEU A 218 -0.72 -2.50 -7.81
CA LEU A 218 0.55 -3.23 -7.86
C LEU A 218 1.75 -2.28 -8.01
N ALA A 219 1.63 -1.26 -8.86
CA ALA A 219 2.67 -0.27 -9.06
C ALA A 219 2.98 0.51 -7.77
N GLU A 220 1.95 1.00 -7.08
CA GLU A 220 2.10 1.69 -5.79
C GLU A 220 2.72 0.77 -4.72
N THR A 221 2.31 -0.50 -4.66
CA THR A 221 2.85 -1.47 -3.71
C THR A 221 4.32 -1.78 -4.00
N CYS A 222 4.69 -2.02 -5.26
CA CYS A 222 6.09 -2.22 -5.66
C CYS A 222 6.97 -1.02 -5.31
N ALA A 223 6.50 0.20 -5.64
CA ALA A 223 7.22 1.43 -5.36
C ALA A 223 7.36 1.68 -3.86
N ALA A 224 6.33 1.40 -3.06
CA ALA A 224 6.37 1.47 -1.59
C ALA A 224 7.39 0.48 -0.98
N GLN A 225 7.62 -0.65 -1.65
CA GLN A 225 8.65 -1.64 -1.30
C GLN A 225 10.05 -1.31 -1.91
N GLY A 226 10.23 -0.13 -2.47
CA GLY A 226 11.53 0.40 -2.91
C GLY A 226 11.90 0.11 -4.36
N ALA A 227 11.00 -0.45 -5.18
CA ALA A 227 11.25 -0.68 -6.58
C ALA A 227 11.24 0.62 -7.41
N GLU A 228 11.97 0.61 -8.53
CA GLU A 228 11.76 1.51 -9.66
C GLU A 228 10.71 0.87 -10.57
N VAL A 229 9.56 1.53 -10.73
CA VAL A 229 8.42 0.95 -11.44
C VAL A 229 8.18 1.68 -12.77
N THR A 230 8.10 0.92 -13.86
CA THR A 230 7.61 1.41 -15.15
C THR A 230 6.24 0.80 -15.42
N VAL A 231 5.23 1.64 -15.60
CA VAL A 231 3.88 1.21 -15.97
C VAL A 231 3.62 1.53 -17.43
N VAL A 232 3.40 0.52 -18.25
CA VAL A 232 2.86 0.68 -19.61
C VAL A 232 1.34 0.66 -19.47
N SER A 233 0.73 1.84 -19.58
CA SER A 233 -0.68 2.04 -19.27
C SER A 233 -1.48 2.31 -20.53
N GLY A 234 -2.48 1.47 -20.79
CA GLY A 234 -3.57 1.82 -21.68
C GLY A 234 -4.44 2.96 -21.13
N PRO A 235 -5.48 3.39 -21.86
CA PRO A 235 -6.27 4.56 -21.50
C PRO A 235 -7.05 4.35 -20.21
N VAL A 236 -6.69 5.10 -19.16
CA VAL A 236 -7.34 5.12 -17.84
C VAL A 236 -7.30 6.53 -17.26
N ALA A 237 -8.23 6.85 -16.36
CA ALA A 237 -8.27 8.14 -15.64
C ALA A 237 -7.43 8.14 -14.34
N LEU A 238 -6.63 7.09 -14.11
CA LEU A 238 -5.81 6.95 -12.90
C LEU A 238 -4.47 7.66 -13.05
N THR A 239 -3.97 8.18 -11.93
CA THR A 239 -2.62 8.76 -11.82
C THR A 239 -1.83 8.01 -10.75
N ALA A 240 -0.53 7.83 -10.97
CA ALA A 240 0.37 7.32 -9.96
C ALA A 240 0.70 8.41 -8.93
N LYS A 241 0.85 8.01 -7.67
CA LYS A 241 1.15 8.91 -6.55
C LYS A 241 2.61 8.84 -6.12
N HIS A 242 3.23 7.68 -6.24
CA HIS A 242 4.60 7.46 -5.78
C HIS A 242 5.63 7.97 -6.81
N GLN A 243 6.65 8.70 -6.35
CA GLN A 243 7.69 9.31 -7.20
C GLN A 243 8.54 8.33 -8.02
N ASN A 244 8.62 7.06 -7.59
CA ASN A 244 9.38 6.00 -8.26
C ASN A 244 8.58 5.28 -9.35
N ILE A 245 7.40 5.79 -9.71
CA ILE A 245 6.57 5.23 -10.78
C ILE A 245 6.68 6.12 -12.01
N HIS A 246 7.13 5.53 -13.11
CA HIS A 246 7.16 6.13 -14.43
C HIS A 246 6.09 5.51 -15.31
N ILE A 247 5.25 6.35 -15.95
CA ILE A 247 4.15 5.87 -16.79
C ILE A 247 4.48 6.10 -18.26
N ILE A 248 4.33 5.06 -19.07
CA ILE A 248 4.35 5.11 -20.53
C ILE A 248 2.91 4.91 -20.99
N HIS A 249 2.29 5.97 -21.52
CA HIS A 249 0.95 5.90 -22.04
C HIS A 249 0.95 5.28 -23.44
N VAL A 250 0.02 4.35 -23.66
CA VAL A 250 -0.22 3.68 -24.94
C VAL A 250 -1.73 3.60 -25.17
N GLU A 251 -2.14 3.44 -26.42
CA GLU A 251 -3.56 3.32 -26.75
C GLU A 251 -3.92 1.89 -27.19
N SER A 252 -3.16 1.33 -28.12
CA SER A 252 -3.45 0.04 -28.73
C SER A 252 -2.62 -1.12 -28.19
N ALA A 253 -3.06 -2.36 -28.48
CA ALA A 253 -2.29 -3.57 -28.19
C ALA A 253 -0.92 -3.58 -28.87
N ALA A 254 -0.83 -3.04 -30.09
CA ALA A 254 0.43 -2.93 -30.83
C ALA A 254 1.42 -1.97 -30.16
N GLU A 255 0.95 -0.82 -29.66
CA GLU A 255 1.76 0.14 -28.91
C GLU A 255 2.18 -0.47 -27.56
N MET A 256 1.26 -1.13 -26.85
CA MET A 256 1.56 -1.80 -25.57
C MET A 256 2.60 -2.91 -25.79
N TYR A 257 2.48 -3.70 -26.82
CA TYR A 257 3.47 -4.71 -27.18
C TYR A 257 4.85 -4.08 -27.38
N THR A 258 4.94 -3.03 -28.19
CA THR A 258 6.22 -2.36 -28.51
C THR A 258 6.87 -1.75 -27.26
N ALA A 259 6.09 -1.02 -26.47
CA ALA A 259 6.58 -0.38 -25.24
C ALA A 259 7.03 -1.44 -24.19
N THR A 260 6.24 -2.51 -24.04
CA THR A 260 6.51 -3.55 -23.04
C THR A 260 7.73 -4.40 -23.41
N THR A 261 7.84 -4.83 -24.69
CA THR A 261 8.99 -5.61 -25.17
C THR A 261 10.28 -4.78 -25.19
N GLY A 262 10.18 -3.48 -25.42
CA GLY A 262 11.33 -2.56 -25.38
C GLY A 262 11.83 -2.26 -23.95
N ALA A 263 10.93 -2.27 -22.96
CA ALA A 263 11.27 -2.01 -21.55
C ALA A 263 11.71 -3.27 -20.80
N PHE A 264 11.17 -4.45 -21.10
CA PHE A 264 11.38 -5.69 -20.38
C PHE A 264 12.85 -6.14 -20.24
N PRO A 265 13.73 -5.99 -21.24
CA PRO A 265 15.15 -6.38 -21.08
C PRO A 265 15.88 -5.70 -19.92
N LYS A 266 15.41 -4.53 -19.48
CA LYS A 266 15.99 -3.75 -18.37
C LYS A 266 15.30 -4.01 -17.03
N ALA A 267 14.19 -4.75 -17.03
CA ALA A 267 13.43 -5.05 -15.83
C ALA A 267 13.92 -6.33 -15.15
N ASP A 268 13.79 -6.41 -13.82
CA ASP A 268 13.99 -7.62 -13.04
C ASP A 268 12.68 -8.42 -12.94
N VAL A 269 11.55 -7.73 -13.00
CA VAL A 269 10.21 -8.30 -12.88
C VAL A 269 9.29 -7.73 -13.95
N GLY A 270 8.51 -8.57 -14.59
CA GLY A 270 7.39 -8.20 -15.45
C GLY A 270 6.07 -8.66 -14.85
N ILE A 271 5.09 -7.76 -14.70
CA ILE A 271 3.74 -8.06 -14.21
C ILE A 271 2.73 -7.69 -15.30
N LEU A 272 2.12 -8.66 -15.91
CA LEU A 272 1.20 -8.50 -17.03
C LEU A 272 -0.23 -8.46 -16.54
N CYS A 273 -0.70 -7.26 -16.13
CA CYS A 273 -2.02 -7.03 -15.53
C CYS A 273 -2.99 -6.27 -16.44
N ALA A 274 -2.56 -5.83 -17.63
CA ALA A 274 -3.42 -5.16 -18.60
C ALA A 274 -4.45 -6.13 -19.20
N ALA A 275 -5.63 -5.61 -19.53
CA ALA A 275 -6.64 -6.30 -20.31
C ALA A 275 -6.46 -5.94 -21.80
N VAL A 276 -5.49 -6.58 -22.42
CA VAL A 276 -5.18 -6.40 -23.85
C VAL A 276 -6.27 -7.05 -24.68
N ALA A 277 -6.74 -6.39 -25.73
CA ALA A 277 -7.67 -6.97 -26.67
C ALA A 277 -6.98 -8.08 -27.48
N ASP A 278 -7.61 -9.26 -27.59
CA ASP A 278 -7.08 -10.40 -28.36
C ASP A 278 -7.18 -10.17 -29.87
N PHE A 279 -8.09 -9.28 -30.29
CA PHE A 279 -8.34 -8.96 -31.69
C PHE A 279 -8.40 -7.46 -31.92
N THR A 280 -7.92 -7.04 -33.10
CA THR A 280 -7.98 -5.64 -33.58
C THR A 280 -8.59 -5.63 -34.99
N PRO A 281 -9.28 -4.55 -35.44
CA PRO A 281 -9.73 -4.42 -36.82
C PRO A 281 -8.58 -4.59 -37.80
N ALA A 282 -8.78 -5.41 -38.85
CA ALA A 282 -7.78 -5.60 -39.92
C ALA A 282 -7.44 -4.30 -40.64
N THR A 283 -8.41 -3.39 -40.71
CA THR A 283 -8.28 -2.04 -41.27
C THR A 283 -8.99 -1.05 -40.38
N THR A 284 -8.35 0.09 -40.13
CA THR A 284 -8.96 1.20 -39.38
C THR A 284 -9.42 2.27 -40.41
N ALA A 285 -10.70 2.64 -40.38
CA ALA A 285 -11.21 3.67 -41.21
C ALA A 285 -10.64 5.05 -40.83
N THR A 286 -10.26 5.86 -41.80
CA THR A 286 -9.73 7.21 -41.60
C THR A 286 -10.82 8.24 -41.28
N GLU A 287 -12.07 7.94 -41.63
CA GLU A 287 -13.24 8.75 -41.35
C GLU A 287 -14.28 7.93 -40.57
N LYS A 288 -15.18 8.62 -39.87
CA LYS A 288 -16.29 7.97 -39.17
C LYS A 288 -17.16 7.19 -40.16
N ILE A 289 -17.25 5.88 -39.96
CA ILE A 289 -18.13 5.01 -40.75
C ILE A 289 -19.59 5.47 -40.59
N LYS A 290 -20.23 5.85 -41.68
CA LYS A 290 -21.65 6.21 -41.69
C LYS A 290 -22.52 4.95 -41.64
N ARG A 291 -23.70 5.05 -41.03
CA ARG A 291 -24.64 3.95 -41.01
C ARG A 291 -25.26 3.77 -42.40
N GLU A 292 -24.89 2.71 -43.07
CA GLU A 292 -25.45 2.28 -44.36
C GLU A 292 -26.11 0.90 -44.14
N GLY A 293 -27.41 0.91 -43.89
CA GLY A 293 -28.19 -0.30 -43.60
C GLY A 293 -28.21 -0.67 -42.11
N ASP A 294 -28.56 -1.93 -41.80
CA ASP A 294 -28.82 -2.43 -40.43
C ASP A 294 -27.66 -3.24 -39.81
N THR A 295 -26.65 -3.55 -40.60
CA THR A 295 -25.51 -4.36 -40.16
C THR A 295 -24.19 -3.68 -40.50
N LEU A 296 -23.17 -3.89 -39.62
CA LEU A 296 -21.79 -3.52 -39.85
C LEU A 296 -20.92 -4.78 -39.69
N HIS A 297 -20.17 -5.12 -40.74
CA HIS A 297 -19.22 -6.21 -40.69
C HIS A 297 -17.80 -5.67 -40.45
N LEU A 298 -17.09 -6.28 -39.53
CA LEU A 298 -15.70 -5.94 -39.21
C LEU A 298 -14.83 -7.22 -39.29
N ASP A 299 -13.80 -7.15 -40.13
CA ASP A 299 -12.77 -8.17 -40.17
C ASP A 299 -11.78 -7.90 -39.02
N LEU A 300 -11.60 -8.91 -38.15
CA LEU A 300 -10.72 -8.82 -37.01
C LEU A 300 -9.52 -9.75 -37.19
N VAL A 301 -8.34 -9.26 -36.84
CA VAL A 301 -7.09 -10.03 -36.82
C VAL A 301 -6.57 -10.14 -35.38
N ALA A 302 -5.87 -11.24 -35.09
CA ALA A 302 -5.30 -11.45 -33.77
C ALA A 302 -4.19 -10.44 -33.46
N THR A 303 -4.17 -9.92 -32.24
CA THR A 303 -3.10 -9.06 -31.73
C THR A 303 -1.88 -9.90 -31.34
N ARG A 304 -0.73 -9.25 -31.16
CA ARG A 304 0.50 -9.93 -30.72
C ARG A 304 0.41 -10.30 -29.24
N ASP A 305 0.77 -11.55 -28.91
CA ASP A 305 0.77 -12.03 -27.53
C ASP A 305 2.01 -11.52 -26.76
N ILE A 306 1.81 -10.48 -25.95
CA ILE A 306 2.85 -9.85 -25.13
C ILE A 306 3.43 -10.89 -24.15
N ALA A 307 2.59 -11.67 -23.48
CA ALA A 307 3.04 -12.61 -22.47
C ALA A 307 3.89 -13.74 -23.07
N ALA A 308 3.50 -14.25 -24.23
CA ALA A 308 4.30 -15.25 -24.94
C ALA A 308 5.65 -14.68 -25.40
N ALA A 309 5.67 -13.46 -25.93
CA ALA A 309 6.90 -12.81 -26.37
C ALA A 309 7.87 -12.55 -25.19
N LEU A 310 7.38 -12.07 -24.07
CA LEU A 310 8.22 -11.84 -22.89
C LEU A 310 8.70 -13.16 -22.28
N GLY A 311 7.85 -14.19 -22.23
CA GLY A 311 8.23 -15.48 -21.71
C GLY A 311 9.34 -16.17 -22.51
N GLN A 312 9.37 -15.97 -23.84
CA GLN A 312 10.45 -16.44 -24.71
C GLN A 312 11.74 -15.65 -24.54
N ALA A 313 11.63 -14.33 -24.30
CA ALA A 313 12.77 -13.43 -24.15
C ALA A 313 13.31 -13.36 -22.69
N LYS A 314 12.61 -13.97 -21.74
CA LYS A 314 12.92 -13.89 -20.30
C LYS A 314 14.29 -14.50 -19.99
N ARG A 315 15.13 -13.72 -19.28
CA ARG A 315 16.39 -14.20 -18.69
C ARG A 315 16.08 -15.07 -17.46
N THR A 316 17.02 -15.88 -17.04
CA THR A 316 16.88 -16.79 -15.88
C THR A 316 16.74 -16.05 -14.53
N ASP A 317 17.29 -14.84 -14.45
CA ASP A 317 17.22 -13.96 -13.27
C ASP A 317 15.97 -13.07 -13.22
N GLN A 318 15.16 -13.08 -14.28
CA GLN A 318 13.92 -12.32 -14.36
C GLN A 318 12.72 -13.11 -13.86
N LYS A 319 11.76 -12.42 -13.25
CA LYS A 319 10.44 -12.98 -12.92
C LYS A 319 9.37 -12.42 -13.85
N LEU A 320 8.46 -13.29 -14.30
CA LEU A 320 7.35 -12.90 -15.16
C LEU A 320 6.03 -13.41 -14.59
N ILE A 321 5.13 -12.50 -14.27
CA ILE A 321 3.83 -12.74 -13.64
C ILE A 321 2.72 -12.43 -14.64
N GLY A 322 1.78 -13.35 -14.81
CA GLY A 322 0.59 -13.13 -15.63
C GLY A 322 -0.66 -12.98 -14.79
N PHE A 323 -1.69 -12.39 -15.40
CA PHE A 323 -3.05 -12.40 -14.90
C PHE A 323 -3.95 -13.21 -15.81
N ALA A 324 -4.91 -13.91 -15.22
CA ALA A 324 -5.97 -14.60 -15.94
C ALA A 324 -7.32 -14.22 -15.34
N LEU A 325 -8.28 -13.92 -16.21
CA LEU A 325 -9.68 -13.77 -15.86
C LEU A 325 -10.43 -14.81 -16.68
N GLU A 326 -11.00 -15.80 -15.99
CA GLU A 326 -11.64 -16.95 -16.62
C GLU A 326 -13.08 -17.10 -16.10
N THR A 327 -13.89 -17.81 -16.87
CA THR A 327 -15.31 -18.07 -16.52
C THR A 327 -15.64 -19.55 -16.39
N THR A 328 -14.84 -20.41 -17.01
CA THR A 328 -15.00 -21.86 -17.02
C THR A 328 -13.64 -22.54 -16.98
N ASN A 329 -13.53 -23.70 -16.31
CA ASN A 329 -12.29 -24.48 -16.17
C ASN A 329 -11.07 -23.60 -15.79
N GLU A 330 -11.32 -22.65 -14.90
CA GLU A 330 -10.45 -21.50 -14.60
C GLU A 330 -9.03 -21.92 -14.26
N LYS A 331 -8.88 -22.90 -13.36
CA LYS A 331 -7.56 -23.37 -12.90
C LYS A 331 -6.79 -24.11 -13.98
N GLU A 332 -7.46 -24.92 -14.79
CA GLU A 332 -6.82 -25.67 -15.88
C GLU A 332 -6.32 -24.71 -16.97
N HIS A 333 -7.13 -23.72 -17.34
CA HIS A 333 -6.74 -22.70 -18.29
C HIS A 333 -5.58 -21.85 -17.76
N ALA A 334 -5.60 -21.47 -16.48
CA ALA A 334 -4.51 -20.73 -15.86
C ALA A 334 -3.20 -21.54 -15.85
N LYS A 335 -3.24 -22.84 -15.51
CA LYS A 335 -2.07 -23.73 -15.55
C LYS A 335 -1.52 -23.92 -16.97
N ALA A 336 -2.40 -24.05 -17.95
CA ALA A 336 -1.99 -24.11 -19.36
C ALA A 336 -1.31 -22.82 -19.83
N LYS A 337 -1.84 -21.66 -19.46
CA LYS A 337 -1.23 -20.35 -19.73
C LYS A 337 0.12 -20.18 -19.04
N LEU A 338 0.22 -20.57 -17.75
CA LEU A 338 1.46 -20.57 -16.99
C LEU A 338 2.59 -21.28 -17.72
N ALA A 339 2.33 -22.53 -18.15
CA ALA A 339 3.32 -23.36 -18.85
C ALA A 339 3.64 -22.79 -20.24
N LYS A 340 2.61 -22.51 -21.06
CA LYS A 340 2.76 -22.07 -22.46
C LYS A 340 3.50 -20.75 -22.58
N LYS A 341 3.33 -19.83 -21.61
CA LYS A 341 3.90 -18.49 -21.64
C LYS A 341 5.13 -18.32 -20.73
N HIS A 342 5.67 -19.42 -20.22
CA HIS A 342 6.86 -19.45 -19.34
C HIS A 342 6.79 -18.46 -18.16
N LEU A 343 5.60 -18.33 -17.54
CA LEU A 343 5.40 -17.47 -16.38
C LEU A 343 5.97 -18.16 -15.11
N ASP A 344 6.39 -17.37 -14.14
CA ASP A 344 6.80 -17.89 -12.82
C ASP A 344 5.59 -18.22 -11.96
N PHE A 345 4.57 -17.36 -12.00
CA PHE A 345 3.24 -17.66 -11.49
C PHE A 345 2.17 -16.85 -12.22
N ILE A 346 0.92 -17.24 -12.03
CA ILE A 346 -0.25 -16.58 -12.61
C ILE A 346 -1.24 -16.23 -11.49
N VAL A 347 -1.80 -15.05 -11.56
CA VAL A 347 -2.85 -14.57 -10.66
C VAL A 347 -4.19 -14.78 -11.36
N LEU A 348 -4.95 -15.72 -10.85
CA LEU A 348 -6.26 -16.08 -11.37
C LEU A 348 -7.34 -15.30 -10.64
N ASN A 349 -8.16 -14.57 -11.40
CA ASN A 349 -9.40 -13.96 -10.98
C ASN A 349 -10.58 -14.74 -11.54
N SER A 350 -11.66 -14.88 -10.75
CA SER A 350 -12.91 -15.48 -11.21
C SER A 350 -14.00 -14.42 -11.35
N LEU A 351 -14.72 -14.42 -12.45
CA LEU A 351 -15.96 -13.63 -12.61
C LEU A 351 -17.14 -14.21 -11.83
N ASN A 352 -17.01 -15.45 -11.34
CA ASN A 352 -18.04 -16.11 -10.53
C ASN A 352 -18.04 -15.62 -9.06
N ASP A 353 -16.97 -14.97 -8.61
CA ASP A 353 -16.87 -14.42 -7.26
C ASP A 353 -17.58 -13.05 -7.18
N LYS A 354 -18.65 -12.97 -6.38
CA LYS A 354 -19.37 -11.71 -6.14
C LYS A 354 -18.44 -10.68 -5.51
N GLY A 355 -18.34 -9.48 -6.12
CA GLY A 355 -17.47 -8.39 -5.64
C GLY A 355 -16.05 -8.43 -6.19
N ALA A 356 -15.72 -9.43 -7.05
CA ALA A 356 -14.46 -9.47 -7.79
C ALA A 356 -14.67 -8.98 -9.25
N GLY A 357 -13.60 -8.51 -9.90
CA GLY A 357 -13.61 -8.16 -11.32
C GLY A 357 -13.30 -6.68 -11.63
N PHE A 358 -13.55 -6.27 -12.88
CA PHE A 358 -13.07 -4.99 -13.41
C PHE A 358 -13.69 -3.75 -12.75
N ALA A 359 -14.97 -3.77 -12.42
CA ALA A 359 -15.72 -2.61 -11.94
C ALA A 359 -15.65 -2.39 -10.41
N HIS A 360 -15.15 -3.38 -9.66
CA HIS A 360 -15.14 -3.35 -8.20
C HIS A 360 -13.82 -2.79 -7.65
N ASP A 361 -13.86 -2.25 -6.42
CA ASP A 361 -12.67 -1.83 -5.67
C ASP A 361 -12.02 -3.01 -4.89
N THR A 362 -12.75 -4.14 -4.83
CA THR A 362 -12.31 -5.40 -4.23
C THR A 362 -11.91 -6.42 -5.29
N ASN A 363 -11.16 -7.42 -4.87
CA ASN A 363 -10.82 -8.58 -5.69
C ASN A 363 -10.60 -9.82 -4.82
N LYS A 364 -10.80 -11.01 -5.40
CA LYS A 364 -10.46 -12.31 -4.83
C LYS A 364 -9.58 -13.02 -5.84
N VAL A 365 -8.43 -13.50 -5.40
CA VAL A 365 -7.43 -14.08 -6.31
C VAL A 365 -6.93 -15.42 -5.82
N THR A 366 -6.51 -16.27 -6.77
CA THR A 366 -5.73 -17.46 -6.51
C THR A 366 -4.39 -17.32 -7.24
N ILE A 367 -3.28 -17.42 -6.53
CA ILE A 367 -1.94 -17.51 -7.12
C ILE A 367 -1.68 -18.97 -7.46
N ILE A 368 -1.29 -19.23 -8.70
CA ILE A 368 -0.94 -20.55 -9.20
C ILE A 368 0.49 -20.51 -9.73
N ALA A 369 1.39 -21.25 -9.11
CA ALA A 369 2.75 -21.51 -9.55
C ALA A 369 2.90 -22.97 -9.99
N LYS A 370 4.11 -23.37 -10.42
CA LYS A 370 4.36 -24.71 -10.96
C LYS A 370 3.96 -25.85 -10.00
N ASN A 371 4.23 -25.66 -8.69
CA ASN A 371 4.03 -26.69 -7.66
C ASN A 371 3.21 -26.19 -6.46
N GLU A 372 2.64 -24.99 -6.54
CA GLU A 372 1.93 -24.36 -5.43
C GLU A 372 0.68 -23.64 -5.92
N GLU A 373 -0.35 -23.67 -5.08
CA GLU A 373 -1.58 -22.93 -5.26
C GLU A 373 -1.94 -22.25 -3.94
N ARG A 374 -2.13 -20.93 -3.95
CA ARG A 374 -2.45 -20.13 -2.75
C ARG A 374 -3.70 -19.30 -3.02
N VAL A 375 -4.76 -19.54 -2.25
CA VAL A 375 -6.05 -18.84 -2.35
C VAL A 375 -6.08 -17.70 -1.34
N PHE A 376 -6.55 -16.54 -1.78
CA PHE A 376 -6.74 -15.36 -0.94
C PHE A 376 -8.22 -15.00 -0.87
N GLU A 377 -8.65 -14.51 0.28
CA GLU A 377 -10.04 -14.06 0.48
C GLU A 377 -10.32 -12.74 -0.25
N LEU A 378 -11.60 -12.37 -0.31
CA LEU A 378 -12.02 -11.10 -0.89
C LEU A 378 -11.48 -9.92 -0.08
N LYS A 379 -10.67 -9.08 -0.70
CA LYS A 379 -10.02 -7.91 -0.10
C LYS A 379 -10.06 -6.72 -1.06
N THR A 380 -9.67 -5.54 -0.59
CA THR A 380 -9.43 -4.39 -1.46
C THR A 380 -8.30 -4.69 -2.45
N LYS A 381 -8.32 -4.05 -3.63
CA LYS A 381 -7.26 -4.22 -4.63
C LYS A 381 -5.87 -3.86 -4.12
N SER A 382 -5.78 -2.94 -3.17
CA SER A 382 -4.50 -2.59 -2.52
C SER A 382 -3.99 -3.71 -1.61
N GLU A 383 -4.86 -4.36 -0.84
CA GLU A 383 -4.50 -5.51 -0.01
C GLU A 383 -4.14 -6.73 -0.88
N VAL A 384 -4.89 -6.96 -1.96
CA VAL A 384 -4.55 -8.03 -2.93
C VAL A 384 -3.22 -7.76 -3.61
N ALA A 385 -2.91 -6.50 -3.96
CA ALA A 385 -1.61 -6.13 -4.50
C ALA A 385 -0.48 -6.43 -3.51
N GLN A 386 -0.70 -6.17 -2.20
CA GLN A 386 0.26 -6.51 -1.16
C GLN A 386 0.49 -8.02 -1.08
N ASP A 387 -0.58 -8.83 -1.07
CA ASP A 387 -0.48 -10.31 -1.05
C ASP A 387 0.33 -10.84 -2.25
N ILE A 388 0.08 -10.30 -3.46
CA ILE A 388 0.80 -10.71 -4.69
C ILE A 388 2.28 -10.33 -4.61
N ILE A 389 2.59 -9.12 -4.14
CA ILE A 389 3.98 -8.66 -4.06
C ILE A 389 4.73 -9.36 -2.92
N ASP A 390 4.06 -9.69 -1.81
CA ASP A 390 4.66 -10.50 -0.75
C ASP A 390 5.01 -11.90 -1.27
N TYR A 391 4.12 -12.54 -2.02
CA TYR A 391 4.40 -13.82 -2.68
C TYR A 391 5.55 -13.72 -3.70
N LEU A 392 5.59 -12.64 -4.51
CA LEU A 392 6.71 -12.39 -5.41
C LEU A 392 8.03 -12.29 -4.66
N CYS A 393 8.05 -11.55 -3.55
CA CYS A 393 9.26 -11.36 -2.75
C CYS A 393 9.77 -12.69 -2.14
N GLU A 394 8.86 -13.60 -1.72
CA GLU A 394 9.24 -14.95 -1.26
C GLU A 394 9.95 -15.76 -2.35
N SER A 395 9.74 -15.45 -3.63
CA SER A 395 10.37 -16.15 -4.76
C SER A 395 11.80 -15.66 -5.10
N PHE A 396 12.30 -14.65 -4.39
CA PHE A 396 13.68 -14.16 -4.49
C PHE A 396 14.58 -14.71 -3.38
N ASP A 397 13.96 -15.17 -2.28
CA ASP A 397 14.64 -15.81 -1.14
C ASP A 397 14.86 -17.30 -1.45
#